data_b47e3d2f8ef7dac8e3cd93427cbf3f18
#
_entry.id   b47e3d2f8ef7dac8e3cd93427cbf3f18
#
_cell.length_a   1.000
_cell.length_b   1.000
_cell.length_c   1.000
_cell.angle_alpha   90.00
_cell.angle_beta   90.00
_cell.angle_gamma   90.00
#
_symmetry.space_group_name_H-M   'P 1'
#
loop_
_entity.id
_entity.type
_entity.pdbx_description
1 polymer ?
#
loop_
_entity_poly.entity_id
_entity_poly.type
_entity_poly.pdbx_seq_one_letter_code
_entity_poly.pdbx_strand_id
1 'polypeptide(L)'
;MNTRPFRMISLMAVVATVFGMTIFGVTIWPLVQPYLLPAYKYLPFALAIFLSAYLTWRFWLIKPRRAWIVTVAVLLFSTPVWLFSVSFVEPLNQWSIALSLQPENLDLLPVSKDSRALNKATATIYAQNSNHESLLRAGHPHITADMKDPLHPRMWWQVPFYYREGLNYFMGSVSKIVRIDADNPGMSVDLHSGEAAQFYFGEESYFVRTLFAMRLPLSRPSHAQYYLKPDGNWTLLIPAISYKLSVTGATIPYFSSVLEVLPSGWYNVWSPEEAGRNFPGAPLFPLELGRLYAESYGKFKSGLVNYYDTVLGRNNIYEVSEDSVAGGYSPDDVHVAADNRFPFYQVFEGLGLTQMIPLEPVGPSFALSEVLLFDGGTGAVRSYIPGVELSLNGPRKAEKQVWTALPTFPHEKYKAVEARIKTGADGKVYWLFTVVNITADQSVFAKLVLVDARELTPFAFDSQESVDSFLRGPN
;
A
#
# COMPACT_ATOMS: atom_id res chain seq x y z
N MET A 1 11.79 59.84 -23.93
CA MET A 1 11.34 59.12 -22.71
C MET A 1 12.21 57.87 -22.50
N ASN A 2 12.91 57.81 -21.37
CA ASN A 2 13.97 56.85 -21.11
C ASN A 2 13.36 55.51 -20.63
N THR A 3 13.16 54.53 -21.50
CA THR A 3 12.51 53.21 -21.19
C THR A 3 13.45 52.20 -20.49
N ARG A 4 14.71 52.62 -20.23
CA ARG A 4 15.71 51.73 -19.62
C ARG A 4 15.42 51.31 -18.17
N PRO A 5 14.94 52.19 -17.24
CA PRO A 5 14.68 51.75 -15.86
C PRO A 5 13.51 50.75 -15.77
N PHE A 6 12.50 50.88 -16.61
CA PHE A 6 11.35 49.97 -16.59
C PHE A 6 11.71 48.54 -17.02
N ARG A 7 12.61 48.39 -18.02
CA ARG A 7 13.10 47.07 -18.45
C ARG A 7 13.98 46.40 -17.40
N MET A 8 14.76 47.20 -16.64
CA MET A 8 15.61 46.67 -15.59
C MET A 8 14.78 46.18 -14.37
N ILE A 9 13.74 46.93 -14.00
CA ILE A 9 12.80 46.53 -12.92
C ILE A 9 12.04 45.27 -13.31
N SER A 10 11.56 45.15 -14.54
CA SER A 10 10.86 43.95 -15.00
C SER A 10 11.79 42.71 -15.07
N LEU A 11 13.06 42.89 -15.48
CA LEU A 11 14.05 41.82 -15.49
C LEU A 11 14.37 41.35 -14.06
N MET A 12 14.58 42.29 -13.11
CA MET A 12 14.81 41.94 -11.70
C MET A 12 13.61 41.23 -11.08
N ALA A 13 12.38 41.64 -11.39
CA ALA A 13 11.16 40.96 -10.95
C ALA A 13 11.08 39.55 -11.49
N VAL A 14 11.40 39.32 -12.77
CA VAL A 14 11.44 37.97 -13.37
C VAL A 14 12.49 37.11 -12.69
N VAL A 15 13.73 37.66 -12.51
CA VAL A 15 14.81 36.90 -11.84
C VAL A 15 14.43 36.56 -10.40
N ALA A 16 13.86 37.51 -9.64
CA ALA A 16 13.41 37.26 -8.28
C ALA A 16 12.27 36.20 -8.22
N THR A 17 11.34 36.26 -9.18
CA THR A 17 10.27 35.26 -9.29
C THR A 17 10.82 33.87 -9.60
N VAL A 18 11.72 33.75 -10.59
CA VAL A 18 12.36 32.48 -10.96
C VAL A 18 13.16 31.93 -9.78
N PHE A 19 13.93 32.78 -9.11
CA PHE A 19 14.71 32.40 -7.92
C PHE A 19 13.79 31.94 -6.76
N GLY A 20 12.72 32.69 -6.50
CA GLY A 20 11.71 32.33 -5.50
C GLY A 20 11.01 31.00 -5.82
N MET A 21 10.63 30.78 -7.08
CA MET A 21 10.03 29.51 -7.54
C MET A 21 11.03 28.35 -7.42
N THR A 22 12.31 28.59 -7.71
CA THR A 22 13.36 27.56 -7.57
C THR A 22 13.55 27.19 -6.09
N ILE A 23 13.68 28.18 -5.20
CA ILE A 23 13.78 27.92 -3.75
C ILE A 23 12.54 27.19 -3.26
N PHE A 24 11.33 27.64 -3.63
CA PHE A 24 10.09 26.97 -3.25
C PHE A 24 10.08 25.51 -3.73
N GLY A 25 10.40 25.29 -5.01
CA GLY A 25 10.42 23.95 -5.61
C GLY A 25 11.44 23.00 -4.97
N VAL A 26 12.61 23.52 -4.61
CA VAL A 26 13.69 22.70 -4.04
C VAL A 26 13.55 22.51 -2.53
N THR A 27 13.07 23.53 -1.79
CA THR A 27 13.09 23.49 -0.32
C THR A 27 11.72 23.22 0.30
N ILE A 28 10.66 23.82 -0.22
CA ILE A 28 9.33 23.75 0.40
C ILE A 28 8.49 22.65 -0.22
N TRP A 29 8.47 22.56 -1.55
CA TRP A 29 7.60 21.62 -2.26
C TRP A 29 7.81 20.15 -1.84
N PRO A 30 9.03 19.62 -1.72
CA PRO A 30 9.25 18.24 -1.27
C PRO A 30 8.69 17.93 0.12
N LEU A 31 8.62 18.95 0.99
CA LEU A 31 8.08 18.79 2.34
C LEU A 31 6.56 18.79 2.37
N VAL A 32 5.91 19.60 1.53
CA VAL A 32 4.44 19.77 1.55
C VAL A 32 3.70 18.91 0.54
N GLN A 33 4.37 18.47 -0.51
CA GLN A 33 3.82 17.65 -1.59
C GLN A 33 3.06 16.41 -1.09
N PRO A 34 3.61 15.58 -0.19
CA PRO A 34 2.92 14.37 0.28
C PRO A 34 1.61 14.67 1.02
N TYR A 35 1.49 15.85 1.61
CA TYR A 35 0.31 16.29 2.37
C TYR A 35 -0.72 17.04 1.52
N LEU A 36 -0.25 17.84 0.55
CA LEU A 36 -1.14 18.64 -0.29
C LEU A 36 -1.79 17.83 -1.41
N LEU A 37 -1.09 16.87 -2.01
CA LEU A 37 -1.63 16.10 -3.12
C LEU A 37 -2.87 15.26 -2.73
N PRO A 38 -2.97 14.63 -1.55
CA PRO A 38 -4.21 13.99 -1.14
C PRO A 38 -5.41 14.94 -1.02
N ALA A 39 -5.17 16.22 -0.78
CA ALA A 39 -6.22 17.24 -0.76
C ALA A 39 -6.76 17.58 -2.16
N TYR A 40 -6.11 17.10 -3.22
CA TYR A 40 -6.52 17.34 -4.61
C TYR A 40 -7.95 16.85 -4.92
N LYS A 41 -8.43 15.88 -4.17
CA LYS A 41 -9.83 15.40 -4.25
C LYS A 41 -10.86 16.52 -4.00
N TYR A 42 -10.47 17.59 -3.28
CA TYR A 42 -11.33 18.73 -3.00
C TYR A 42 -11.21 19.86 -4.02
N LEU A 43 -10.30 19.76 -5.01
CA LEU A 43 -10.03 20.84 -5.97
C LEU A 43 -11.27 21.27 -6.75
N PRO A 44 -12.16 20.38 -7.28
CA PRO A 44 -13.35 20.81 -8.00
C PRO A 44 -14.26 21.70 -7.14
N PHE A 45 -14.39 21.35 -5.85
CA PHE A 45 -15.21 22.12 -4.89
C PHE A 45 -14.55 23.44 -4.53
N ALA A 46 -13.24 23.46 -4.33
CA ALA A 46 -12.49 24.69 -4.10
C ALA A 46 -12.64 25.65 -5.29
N LEU A 47 -12.51 25.16 -6.51
CA LEU A 47 -12.72 25.96 -7.73
C LEU A 47 -14.16 26.52 -7.82
N ALA A 48 -15.18 25.73 -7.48
CA ALA A 48 -16.56 26.18 -7.44
C ALA A 48 -16.76 27.31 -6.39
N ILE A 49 -16.15 27.17 -5.22
CA ILE A 49 -16.19 28.22 -4.17
C ILE A 49 -15.48 29.49 -4.64
N PHE A 50 -14.28 29.37 -5.22
CA PHE A 50 -13.54 30.53 -5.75
C PHE A 50 -14.30 31.23 -6.88
N LEU A 51 -14.91 30.48 -7.78
CA LEU A 51 -15.72 31.03 -8.86
C LEU A 51 -16.95 31.78 -8.31
N SER A 52 -17.64 31.19 -7.33
CA SER A 52 -18.78 31.83 -6.66
C SER A 52 -18.38 33.11 -5.96
N ALA A 53 -17.26 33.11 -5.22
CA ALA A 53 -16.71 34.30 -4.57
C ALA A 53 -16.31 35.38 -5.59
N TYR A 54 -15.66 34.99 -6.69
CA TYR A 54 -15.29 35.90 -7.78
C TYR A 54 -16.52 36.53 -8.45
N LEU A 55 -17.54 35.75 -8.77
CA LEU A 55 -18.77 36.26 -9.36
C LEU A 55 -19.51 37.22 -8.41
N THR A 56 -19.55 36.91 -7.12
CA THR A 56 -20.11 37.77 -6.08
C THR A 56 -19.35 39.09 -6.01
N TRP A 57 -18.02 39.03 -5.98
CA TRP A 57 -17.16 40.23 -5.98
C TRP A 57 -17.36 41.09 -7.23
N ARG A 58 -17.43 40.48 -8.43
CA ARG A 58 -17.72 41.19 -9.69
C ARG A 58 -19.10 41.84 -9.66
N PHE A 59 -20.10 41.17 -9.09
CA PHE A 59 -21.44 41.75 -8.94
C PHE A 59 -21.44 42.94 -7.96
N TRP A 60 -20.66 42.90 -6.89
CA TRP A 60 -20.46 44.01 -5.97
C TRP A 60 -19.92 45.26 -6.67
N LEU A 61 -19.01 45.11 -7.60
CA LEU A 61 -18.43 46.20 -8.37
C LEU A 61 -19.43 46.83 -9.34
N ILE A 62 -20.38 46.08 -9.89
CA ILE A 62 -21.30 46.54 -10.91
C ILE A 62 -22.58 47.13 -10.29
N LYS A 63 -23.14 46.48 -9.28
CA LYS A 63 -24.45 46.85 -8.67
C LYS A 63 -24.41 46.80 -7.13
N PRO A 64 -23.68 47.72 -6.46
CA PRO A 64 -23.44 47.63 -5.03
C PRO A 64 -24.70 47.65 -4.15
N ARG A 65 -25.76 48.36 -4.57
CA ARG A 65 -27.04 48.46 -3.82
C ARG A 65 -27.80 47.12 -3.74
N ARG A 66 -27.57 46.19 -4.67
CA ARG A 66 -28.20 44.86 -4.69
C ARG A 66 -27.22 43.74 -4.33
N ALA A 67 -25.97 44.08 -4.14
CA ALA A 67 -24.89 43.12 -3.88
C ALA A 67 -25.12 42.30 -2.62
N TRP A 68 -25.69 42.91 -1.58
CA TRP A 68 -25.99 42.17 -0.34
C TRP A 68 -26.99 41.03 -0.54
N ILE A 69 -28.02 41.22 -1.43
CA ILE A 69 -29.00 40.16 -1.73
C ILE A 69 -28.32 39.02 -2.40
N VAL A 70 -27.43 39.28 -3.37
CA VAL A 70 -26.66 38.25 -4.06
C VAL A 70 -25.70 37.56 -3.12
N THR A 71 -25.04 38.29 -2.25
CA THR A 71 -24.13 37.73 -1.24
C THR A 71 -24.88 36.80 -0.29
N VAL A 72 -26.02 37.23 0.24
CA VAL A 72 -26.87 36.40 1.12
C VAL A 72 -27.39 35.17 0.37
N ALA A 73 -27.85 35.33 -0.86
CA ALA A 73 -28.31 34.21 -1.70
C ALA A 73 -27.15 33.21 -1.93
N VAL A 74 -25.96 33.69 -2.32
CA VAL A 74 -24.79 32.83 -2.52
C VAL A 74 -24.41 32.12 -1.23
N LEU A 75 -24.42 32.78 -0.08
CA LEU A 75 -24.11 32.16 1.21
C LEU A 75 -25.16 31.12 1.60
N LEU A 76 -26.46 31.44 1.44
CA LEU A 76 -27.56 30.53 1.75
C LEU A 76 -27.55 29.26 0.87
N PHE A 77 -27.15 29.39 -0.38
CA PHE A 77 -27.07 28.22 -1.29
C PHE A 77 -25.71 27.52 -1.23
N SER A 78 -24.61 28.27 -1.09
CA SER A 78 -23.27 27.67 -1.08
C SER A 78 -22.97 26.92 0.21
N THR A 79 -23.48 27.37 1.37
CA THR A 79 -23.21 26.72 2.66
C THR A 79 -23.82 25.30 2.73
N PRO A 80 -25.10 25.06 2.41
CA PRO A 80 -25.63 23.72 2.34
C PRO A 80 -24.95 22.87 1.25
N VAL A 81 -24.68 23.46 0.07
CA VAL A 81 -23.95 22.77 -0.99
C VAL A 81 -22.54 22.38 -0.55
N TRP A 82 -21.85 23.26 0.18
CA TRP A 82 -20.53 22.97 0.71
C TRP A 82 -20.58 21.86 1.76
N LEU A 83 -21.50 21.95 2.74
CA LEU A 83 -21.67 20.91 3.77
C LEU A 83 -22.03 19.56 3.13
N PHE A 84 -22.93 19.57 2.18
CA PHE A 84 -23.32 18.39 1.41
C PHE A 84 -22.14 17.84 0.61
N SER A 85 -21.37 18.72 -0.06
CA SER A 85 -20.20 18.34 -0.85
C SER A 85 -19.13 17.68 0.01
N VAL A 86 -18.81 18.24 1.18
CA VAL A 86 -17.80 17.65 2.09
C VAL A 86 -18.23 16.24 2.50
N SER A 87 -19.52 16.02 2.76
CA SER A 87 -20.05 14.70 3.14
C SER A 87 -20.09 13.71 1.97
N PHE A 88 -20.18 14.18 0.73
CA PHE A 88 -20.30 13.34 -0.47
C PHE A 88 -18.99 13.17 -1.26
N VAL A 89 -17.97 14.00 -1.00
CA VAL A 89 -16.69 13.92 -1.74
C VAL A 89 -16.05 12.53 -1.60
N GLU A 90 -15.98 12.00 -0.41
CA GLU A 90 -15.35 10.70 -0.17
C GLU A 90 -16.15 9.56 -0.83
N PRO A 91 -17.48 9.44 -0.62
CA PRO A 91 -18.30 8.46 -1.32
C PRO A 91 -18.25 8.59 -2.85
N LEU A 92 -18.23 9.80 -3.39
CA LEU A 92 -18.10 10.03 -4.84
C LEU A 92 -16.73 9.58 -5.37
N ASN A 93 -15.66 9.85 -4.63
CA ASN A 93 -14.33 9.38 -4.99
C ASN A 93 -14.26 7.86 -4.98
N GLN A 94 -14.75 7.22 -3.91
CA GLN A 94 -14.76 5.76 -3.79
C GLN A 94 -15.64 5.11 -4.87
N TRP A 95 -16.81 5.68 -5.14
CA TRP A 95 -17.65 5.21 -6.25
C TRP A 95 -16.96 5.35 -7.60
N SER A 96 -16.28 6.47 -7.85
CA SER A 96 -15.51 6.68 -9.07
C SER A 96 -14.35 5.70 -9.23
N ILE A 97 -13.68 5.35 -8.13
CA ILE A 97 -12.66 4.30 -8.10
C ILE A 97 -13.31 2.96 -8.46
N ALA A 98 -14.44 2.61 -7.83
CA ALA A 98 -15.15 1.37 -8.09
C ALA A 98 -15.58 1.25 -9.56
N LEU A 99 -16.08 2.34 -10.18
CA LEU A 99 -16.43 2.38 -11.61
C LEU A 99 -15.20 2.21 -12.53
N SER A 100 -14.05 2.68 -12.10
CA SER A 100 -12.81 2.57 -12.89
C SER A 100 -12.14 1.21 -12.77
N LEU A 101 -12.49 0.43 -11.76
CA LEU A 101 -11.93 -0.89 -11.50
C LEU A 101 -12.75 -1.95 -12.24
N GLN A 102 -12.11 -2.60 -13.20
CA GLN A 102 -12.72 -3.68 -13.99
C GLN A 102 -11.87 -4.94 -13.80
N PRO A 103 -12.10 -5.72 -12.73
CA PRO A 103 -11.34 -6.94 -12.51
C PRO A 103 -11.58 -7.96 -13.62
N GLU A 104 -10.52 -8.62 -14.07
CA GLU A 104 -10.62 -9.80 -14.90
C GLU A 104 -11.08 -10.98 -14.04
N ASN A 105 -12.20 -11.59 -14.39
CA ASN A 105 -12.72 -12.71 -13.63
C ASN A 105 -11.88 -13.98 -13.86
N LEU A 106 -11.54 -14.65 -12.77
CA LEU A 106 -10.86 -15.95 -12.77
C LEU A 106 -11.88 -17.05 -12.48
N ASP A 107 -11.90 -18.08 -13.30
CA ASP A 107 -12.75 -19.27 -13.08
C ASP A 107 -12.28 -20.10 -11.88
N LEU A 108 -10.97 -20.12 -11.64
CA LEU A 108 -10.32 -20.83 -10.54
C LEU A 108 -9.36 -19.93 -9.80
N LEU A 109 -9.27 -20.16 -8.50
CA LEU A 109 -8.23 -19.51 -7.69
C LEU A 109 -6.86 -20.08 -8.10
N PRO A 110 -5.89 -19.24 -8.51
CA PRO A 110 -4.57 -19.72 -8.89
C PRO A 110 -3.83 -20.32 -7.69
N VAL A 111 -2.98 -21.30 -7.97
CA VAL A 111 -2.22 -21.99 -6.93
C VAL A 111 -1.21 -21.01 -6.31
N SER A 112 -1.24 -20.89 -4.99
CA SER A 112 -0.25 -20.10 -4.27
C SER A 112 1.07 -20.84 -4.17
N LYS A 113 2.13 -20.22 -4.66
CA LYS A 113 3.54 -20.67 -4.55
C LYS A 113 4.27 -20.00 -3.37
N ASP A 114 3.56 -19.25 -2.54
CA ASP A 114 4.12 -18.60 -1.37
C ASP A 114 4.51 -19.64 -0.31
N SER A 115 5.82 -19.83 -0.12
CA SER A 115 6.41 -20.75 0.86
C SER A 115 6.78 -20.05 2.18
N ARG A 116 6.42 -18.78 2.32
CA ARG A 116 6.81 -17.94 3.45
C ARG A 116 6.31 -18.46 4.80
N ALA A 117 7.25 -18.61 5.73
CA ALA A 117 7.01 -18.94 7.12
C ALA A 117 7.12 -17.70 8.04
N LEU A 118 8.02 -16.75 7.68
CA LEU A 118 8.30 -15.58 8.50
C LEU A 118 7.43 -14.40 8.11
N ASN A 119 6.81 -13.77 9.12
CA ASN A 119 6.12 -12.50 8.97
C ASN A 119 7.08 -11.30 9.08
N LYS A 120 6.58 -10.11 8.75
CA LYS A 120 7.32 -8.84 8.76
C LYS A 120 7.96 -8.54 10.11
N ALA A 121 7.24 -8.71 11.22
CA ALA A 121 7.74 -8.39 12.56
C ALA A 121 8.91 -9.31 12.96
N THR A 122 8.80 -10.61 12.73
CA THR A 122 9.87 -11.56 13.01
C THR A 122 11.12 -11.27 12.17
N ALA A 123 10.94 -10.95 10.88
CA ALA A 123 12.04 -10.56 10.00
C ALA A 123 12.75 -9.29 10.49
N THR A 124 12.00 -8.29 10.98
CA THR A 124 12.59 -7.08 11.57
C THR A 124 13.49 -7.40 12.74
N ILE A 125 13.03 -8.27 13.64
CA ILE A 125 13.80 -8.67 14.83
C ILE A 125 15.05 -9.47 14.43
N TYR A 126 14.94 -10.38 13.46
CA TYR A 126 16.08 -11.13 12.96
C TYR A 126 17.14 -10.20 12.34
N ALA A 127 16.70 -9.18 11.57
CA ALA A 127 17.60 -8.17 11.06
C ALA A 127 18.29 -7.39 12.19
N GLN A 128 17.55 -6.94 13.21
CA GLN A 128 18.09 -6.22 14.34
C GLN A 128 19.11 -7.05 15.12
N ASN A 129 18.81 -8.32 15.36
CA ASN A 129 19.72 -9.25 16.08
C ASN A 129 20.98 -9.55 15.29
N SER A 130 20.95 -9.48 13.96
CA SER A 130 22.14 -9.63 13.11
C SER A 130 23.03 -8.38 13.08
N ASN A 131 22.55 -7.27 13.64
CA ASN A 131 23.29 -6.01 13.64
C ASN A 131 24.11 -5.84 14.92
N HIS A 132 25.42 -5.86 14.78
CA HIS A 132 26.37 -5.63 15.90
C HIS A 132 26.88 -4.17 15.96
N GLU A 133 26.38 -3.29 15.08
CA GLU A 133 26.82 -1.90 14.99
C GLU A 133 25.80 -0.98 15.68
N SER A 134 26.20 -0.37 16.82
CA SER A 134 25.32 0.50 17.61
C SER A 134 24.88 1.79 16.88
N LEU A 135 25.67 2.23 15.90
CA LEU A 135 25.41 3.43 15.10
C LEU A 135 24.38 3.23 14.00
N LEU A 136 23.90 2.00 13.78
CA LEU A 136 22.93 1.68 12.76
C LEU A 136 21.55 1.39 13.38
N ARG A 137 20.50 1.75 12.65
CA ARG A 137 19.12 1.39 12.95
C ARG A 137 18.51 0.66 11.77
N ALA A 138 17.68 -0.35 12.04
CA ALA A 138 16.87 -0.99 11.01
C ALA A 138 15.81 -0.01 10.48
N GLY A 139 15.63 -0.01 9.16
CA GLY A 139 14.53 0.65 8.50
C GLY A 139 13.32 -0.27 8.34
N HIS A 140 12.39 0.14 7.48
CA HIS A 140 11.18 -0.64 7.22
C HIS A 140 11.48 -1.88 6.37
N PRO A 141 11.09 -3.09 6.82
CA PRO A 141 11.21 -4.29 6.02
C PRO A 141 10.20 -4.30 4.89
N HIS A 142 10.62 -4.78 3.74
CA HIS A 142 9.74 -5.04 2.60
C HIS A 142 10.07 -6.40 1.99
N ILE A 143 9.05 -7.01 1.39
CA ILE A 143 9.18 -8.34 0.83
C ILE A 143 9.44 -8.25 -0.68
N THR A 144 10.28 -9.14 -1.19
CA THR A 144 10.50 -9.32 -2.63
C THR A 144 10.47 -10.79 -2.97
N ALA A 145 10.10 -11.12 -4.20
CA ALA A 145 10.18 -12.48 -4.70
C ALA A 145 11.36 -12.62 -5.70
N ASP A 146 12.21 -13.61 -5.49
CA ASP A 146 13.20 -13.99 -6.50
C ASP A 146 12.49 -14.87 -7.55
N MET A 147 12.27 -14.30 -8.73
CA MET A 147 11.55 -14.91 -9.84
C MET A 147 12.47 -15.63 -10.83
N LYS A 148 13.75 -15.93 -10.47
CA LYS A 148 14.67 -16.68 -11.31
C LYS A 148 14.14 -18.08 -11.65
N ASP A 149 13.49 -18.71 -10.68
CA ASP A 149 12.72 -19.93 -10.88
C ASP A 149 11.24 -19.64 -10.59
N PRO A 150 10.42 -19.37 -11.61
CA PRO A 150 8.99 -19.07 -11.42
C PRO A 150 8.17 -20.23 -10.84
N LEU A 151 8.68 -21.48 -10.92
CA LEU A 151 8.02 -22.64 -10.34
C LEU A 151 8.27 -22.76 -8.83
N HIS A 152 9.43 -22.28 -8.38
CA HIS A 152 9.84 -22.29 -6.98
C HIS A 152 10.37 -20.90 -6.58
N PRO A 153 9.53 -19.86 -6.57
CA PRO A 153 9.95 -18.51 -6.22
C PRO A 153 10.34 -18.48 -4.75
N ARG A 154 11.48 -17.87 -4.44
CA ARG A 154 11.91 -17.63 -3.06
C ARG A 154 11.50 -16.24 -2.63
N MET A 155 10.97 -16.11 -1.43
CA MET A 155 10.61 -14.82 -0.87
C MET A 155 11.66 -14.35 0.12
N TRP A 156 11.95 -13.06 0.07
CA TRP A 156 12.97 -12.42 0.89
C TRP A 156 12.43 -11.19 1.57
N TRP A 157 12.63 -11.10 2.87
CA TRP A 157 12.50 -9.83 3.58
C TRP A 157 13.80 -9.05 3.43
N GLN A 158 13.70 -7.79 3.02
CA GLN A 158 14.82 -6.87 2.85
C GLN A 158 14.71 -5.75 3.87
N VAL A 159 15.74 -5.57 4.67
CA VAL A 159 15.77 -4.59 5.76
C VAL A 159 17.00 -3.68 5.57
N PRO A 160 16.80 -2.41 5.19
CA PRO A 160 17.88 -1.45 5.09
C PRO A 160 18.33 -0.99 6.48
N PHE A 161 19.60 -0.68 6.63
CA PHE A 161 20.17 -0.12 7.86
C PHE A 161 20.69 1.28 7.63
N TYR A 162 20.14 2.23 8.37
CA TYR A 162 20.47 3.65 8.33
C TYR A 162 21.39 4.05 9.48
N TYR A 163 22.22 5.06 9.24
CA TYR A 163 23.01 5.69 10.30
C TYR A 163 22.09 6.43 11.28
N ARG A 164 22.41 6.37 12.58
CA ARG A 164 21.66 7.07 13.64
C ARG A 164 22.13 8.50 13.86
N GLU A 165 23.37 8.83 13.47
CA GLU A 165 24.00 10.12 13.73
C GLU A 165 25.05 10.49 12.69
N GLY A 166 25.56 11.71 12.78
CA GLY A 166 26.58 12.23 11.88
C GLY A 166 26.03 12.72 10.54
N LEU A 167 26.94 13.02 9.60
CA LEU A 167 26.59 13.51 8.28
C LEU A 167 25.74 12.51 7.50
N ASN A 168 26.06 11.22 7.62
CA ASN A 168 25.34 10.15 6.94
C ASN A 168 23.87 10.03 7.38
N TYR A 169 23.57 10.37 8.66
CA TYR A 169 22.20 10.47 9.13
C TYR A 169 21.43 11.60 8.40
N PHE A 170 22.03 12.80 8.31
CA PHE A 170 21.39 13.92 7.58
C PHE A 170 21.21 13.62 6.09
N MET A 171 22.10 12.85 5.51
CA MET A 171 22.01 12.42 4.12
C MET A 171 21.01 11.25 3.94
N GLY A 172 20.52 10.64 5.02
CA GLY A 172 19.67 9.45 4.96
C GLY A 172 20.38 8.25 4.34
N SER A 173 21.70 8.15 4.55
CA SER A 173 22.51 7.12 3.91
C SER A 173 22.21 5.73 4.47
N VAL A 174 22.23 4.73 3.58
CA VAL A 174 22.11 3.31 3.94
C VAL A 174 23.50 2.69 3.97
N SER A 175 23.83 2.04 5.08
CA SER A 175 25.11 1.38 5.27
C SER A 175 25.13 -0.03 4.70
N LYS A 176 24.04 -0.77 4.91
CA LYS A 176 23.90 -2.17 4.48
C LYS A 176 22.43 -2.52 4.33
N ILE A 177 22.17 -3.58 3.58
CA ILE A 177 20.86 -4.18 3.43
C ILE A 177 20.95 -5.63 3.87
N VAL A 178 20.06 -6.02 4.79
CA VAL A 178 19.95 -7.38 5.29
C VAL A 178 18.82 -8.07 4.56
N ARG A 179 19.12 -9.23 3.96
CA ARG A 179 18.11 -10.12 3.38
C ARG A 179 17.86 -11.28 4.33
N ILE A 180 16.62 -11.58 4.59
CA ILE A 180 16.18 -12.69 5.42
C ILE A 180 15.32 -13.60 4.58
N ASP A 181 15.68 -14.88 4.52
CA ASP A 181 14.90 -15.89 3.85
C ASP A 181 13.55 -16.01 4.56
N ALA A 182 12.49 -15.62 3.85
CA ALA A 182 11.14 -15.62 4.40
C ALA A 182 10.57 -17.05 4.54
N ASP A 183 11.13 -18.03 3.83
CA ASP A 183 10.67 -19.41 3.80
C ASP A 183 11.27 -20.23 4.97
N ASN A 184 12.39 -19.76 5.53
CA ASN A 184 13.10 -20.49 6.57
C ASN A 184 12.89 -19.85 7.96
N PRO A 185 12.17 -20.51 8.89
CA PRO A 185 11.98 -20.01 10.25
C PRO A 185 13.27 -20.00 11.08
N GLY A 186 14.32 -20.72 10.66
CA GLY A 186 15.63 -20.77 11.32
C GLY A 186 16.53 -19.66 10.80
N MET A 187 16.38 -18.45 11.26
CA MET A 187 17.26 -17.26 11.16
C MET A 187 18.35 -17.33 10.05
N SER A 188 17.93 -17.53 8.80
CA SER A 188 18.83 -17.46 7.64
C SER A 188 18.96 -16.00 7.20
N VAL A 189 20.09 -15.39 7.52
CA VAL A 189 20.37 -13.98 7.25
C VAL A 189 21.48 -13.86 6.23
N ASP A 190 21.22 -13.19 5.13
CA ASP A 190 22.18 -12.85 4.09
C ASP A 190 22.52 -11.35 4.18
N LEU A 191 23.78 -11.08 4.55
CA LEU A 191 24.27 -9.73 4.78
C LEU A 191 24.89 -9.17 3.50
N HIS A 192 24.23 -8.20 2.89
CA HIS A 192 24.80 -7.41 1.81
C HIS A 192 25.41 -6.13 2.36
N SER A 193 26.74 -6.09 2.43
CA SER A 193 27.53 -4.93 2.84
C SER A 193 28.56 -4.59 1.77
N GLY A 194 29.11 -3.37 1.83
CA GLY A 194 30.07 -2.87 0.84
C GLY A 194 29.45 -1.95 -0.21
N GLU A 195 30.25 -1.53 -1.19
CA GLU A 195 29.88 -0.48 -2.16
C GLU A 195 28.57 -0.77 -2.92
N ALA A 196 28.29 -2.04 -3.21
CA ALA A 196 27.10 -2.44 -3.95
C ALA A 196 25.79 -2.23 -3.19
N ALA A 197 25.83 -2.27 -1.84
CA ALA A 197 24.65 -2.12 -0.97
C ALA A 197 24.63 -0.79 -0.20
N GLN A 198 25.62 0.07 -0.42
CA GLN A 198 25.69 1.38 0.20
C GLN A 198 24.99 2.42 -0.67
N PHE A 199 24.07 3.17 -0.06
CA PHE A 199 23.44 4.31 -0.70
C PHE A 199 23.85 5.59 0.03
N TYR A 200 24.50 6.50 -0.68
CA TYR A 200 24.79 7.83 -0.13
C TYR A 200 23.50 8.59 0.15
N PHE A 201 22.44 8.32 -0.65
CA PHE A 201 21.13 8.95 -0.54
C PHE A 201 20.05 7.83 -0.53
N GLY A 202 19.60 7.46 0.65
CA GLY A 202 18.50 6.50 0.81
C GLY A 202 17.11 7.17 0.77
N GLU A 203 16.07 6.39 1.04
CA GLU A 203 14.67 6.86 0.98
C GLU A 203 14.37 8.04 1.92
N GLU A 204 15.04 8.08 3.07
CA GLU A 204 14.88 9.13 4.07
C GLU A 204 15.60 10.43 3.68
N SER A 205 16.46 10.39 2.67
CA SER A 205 17.26 11.53 2.20
C SER A 205 16.38 12.66 1.69
N TYR A 206 16.70 13.88 2.15
CA TYR A 206 16.10 15.07 1.57
C TYR A 206 16.41 15.21 0.07
N PHE A 207 17.60 14.79 -0.36
CA PHE A 207 17.98 14.77 -1.77
C PHE A 207 17.03 13.89 -2.61
N VAL A 208 16.75 12.66 -2.17
CA VAL A 208 15.84 11.73 -2.87
C VAL A 208 14.41 12.29 -2.90
N ARG A 209 13.94 12.88 -1.79
CA ARG A 209 12.62 13.54 -1.74
C ARG A 209 12.53 14.72 -2.69
N THR A 210 13.59 15.54 -2.76
CA THR A 210 13.67 16.67 -3.69
C THR A 210 13.72 16.20 -5.13
N LEU A 211 14.52 15.17 -5.43
CA LEU A 211 14.60 14.56 -6.75
C LEU A 211 13.23 14.04 -7.19
N PHE A 212 12.54 13.31 -6.31
CA PHE A 212 11.19 12.82 -6.58
C PHE A 212 10.22 13.98 -6.87
N ALA A 213 10.20 15.01 -6.02
CA ALA A 213 9.31 16.14 -6.17
C ALA A 213 9.58 16.96 -7.44
N MET A 214 10.84 17.05 -7.88
CA MET A 214 11.22 17.72 -9.13
C MET A 214 10.84 16.91 -10.37
N ARG A 215 10.97 15.59 -10.32
CA ARG A 215 10.71 14.69 -11.46
C ARG A 215 9.23 14.32 -11.58
N LEU A 216 8.56 14.21 -10.48
CA LEU A 216 7.16 13.80 -10.36
C LEU A 216 6.37 14.81 -9.52
N PRO A 217 6.28 16.09 -9.95
CA PRO A 217 5.76 17.20 -9.12
C PRO A 217 4.27 17.05 -8.77
N LEU A 218 3.50 16.31 -9.56
CA LEU A 218 2.07 16.05 -9.33
C LEU A 218 1.79 14.65 -8.78
N SER A 219 2.82 13.96 -8.31
CA SER A 219 2.72 12.65 -7.71
C SER A 219 3.17 12.69 -6.25
N ARG A 220 2.63 11.81 -5.43
CA ARG A 220 3.20 11.55 -4.10
C ARG A 220 4.00 10.26 -4.10
N PRO A 221 5.11 10.17 -3.35
CA PRO A 221 5.79 8.91 -3.17
C PRO A 221 4.96 7.94 -2.33
N SER A 222 5.05 6.66 -2.65
CA SER A 222 4.64 5.56 -1.78
C SER A 222 5.87 4.97 -1.07
N HIS A 223 5.69 3.87 -0.35
CA HIS A 223 6.78 3.20 0.36
C HIS A 223 7.90 2.79 -0.61
N ALA A 224 9.08 3.32 -0.36
CA ALA A 224 10.27 3.00 -1.12
C ALA A 224 10.79 1.60 -0.79
N GLN A 225 11.48 0.98 -1.74
CA GLN A 225 11.92 -0.40 -1.63
C GLN A 225 13.32 -0.57 -2.19
N TYR A 226 14.17 -1.30 -1.49
CA TYR A 226 15.47 -1.69 -2.00
C TYR A 226 15.33 -3.02 -2.74
N TYR A 227 15.83 -3.09 -3.95
CA TYR A 227 15.71 -4.26 -4.81
C TYR A 227 17.09 -4.71 -5.31
N LEU A 228 17.36 -6.01 -5.16
CA LEU A 228 18.57 -6.63 -5.69
C LEU A 228 18.28 -7.12 -7.11
N LYS A 229 18.91 -6.49 -8.08
CA LYS A 229 18.82 -6.87 -9.50
C LYS A 229 19.47 -8.23 -9.76
N PRO A 230 19.10 -8.91 -10.85
CA PRO A 230 19.74 -10.18 -11.25
C PRO A 230 21.25 -10.08 -11.49
N ASP A 231 21.75 -8.90 -11.82
CA ASP A 231 23.17 -8.59 -12.01
C ASP A 231 23.96 -8.40 -10.69
N GLY A 232 23.27 -8.50 -9.55
CA GLY A 232 23.86 -8.32 -8.22
C GLY A 232 23.90 -6.88 -7.72
N ASN A 233 23.45 -5.91 -8.51
CA ASN A 233 23.41 -4.51 -8.13
C ASN A 233 22.12 -4.16 -7.39
N TRP A 234 22.25 -3.36 -6.33
CA TRP A 234 21.11 -2.82 -5.61
C TRP A 234 20.56 -1.56 -6.28
N THR A 235 19.25 -1.37 -6.16
CA THR A 235 18.58 -0.13 -6.55
C THR A 235 17.48 0.21 -5.56
N LEU A 236 17.18 1.51 -5.42
CA LEU A 236 16.08 2.03 -4.63
C LEU A 236 14.92 2.34 -5.59
N LEU A 237 13.77 1.74 -5.37
CA LEU A 237 12.55 1.90 -6.15
C LEU A 237 11.52 2.68 -5.35
N ILE A 238 11.01 3.77 -5.87
CA ILE A 238 10.02 4.62 -5.22
C ILE A 238 8.78 4.71 -6.10
N PRO A 239 7.73 3.95 -5.79
CA PRO A 239 6.47 4.02 -6.51
C PRO A 239 5.80 5.39 -6.35
N ALA A 240 5.18 5.87 -7.41
CA ALA A 240 4.53 7.17 -7.47
C ALA A 240 3.03 7.03 -7.66
N ILE A 241 2.26 7.74 -6.84
CA ILE A 241 0.81 7.83 -6.94
C ILE A 241 0.45 9.21 -7.47
N SER A 242 -0.15 9.24 -8.65
CA SER A 242 -0.71 10.45 -9.25
C SER A 242 -2.23 10.48 -9.14
N TYR A 243 -2.83 11.57 -9.57
CA TYR A 243 -4.28 11.80 -9.47
C TYR A 243 -4.85 12.17 -10.84
N LYS A 244 -5.97 11.57 -11.21
CA LYS A 244 -6.70 11.88 -12.44
C LYS A 244 -8.15 12.24 -12.13
N LEU A 245 -8.74 13.13 -12.94
CA LEU A 245 -10.17 13.41 -12.86
C LEU A 245 -10.96 12.26 -13.50
N SER A 246 -12.01 11.82 -12.81
CA SER A 246 -12.96 10.86 -13.34
C SER A 246 -14.08 11.55 -14.10
N VAL A 247 -14.89 10.76 -14.78
CA VAL A 247 -16.12 11.25 -15.46
C VAL A 247 -17.15 11.82 -14.47
N THR A 248 -17.07 11.49 -13.21
CA THR A 248 -17.92 12.03 -12.13
C THR A 248 -17.42 13.39 -11.61
N GLY A 249 -16.27 13.88 -12.10
CA GLY A 249 -15.59 15.06 -11.57
C GLY A 249 -14.80 14.81 -10.29
N ALA A 250 -14.81 13.60 -9.76
CA ALA A 250 -14.01 13.20 -8.61
C ALA A 250 -12.56 12.90 -9.01
N THR A 251 -11.63 12.98 -8.06
CA THR A 251 -10.22 12.73 -8.30
C THR A 251 -9.86 11.31 -7.87
N ILE A 252 -9.32 10.52 -8.79
CA ILE A 252 -8.94 9.13 -8.54
C ILE A 252 -7.41 9.05 -8.44
N PRO A 253 -6.85 8.55 -7.31
CA PRO A 253 -5.44 8.20 -7.25
C PRO A 253 -5.15 6.98 -8.12
N TYR A 254 -3.97 6.94 -8.74
CA TYR A 254 -3.53 5.80 -9.54
C TYR A 254 -2.02 5.65 -9.49
N PHE A 255 -1.53 4.43 -9.67
CA PHE A 255 -0.12 4.13 -9.80
C PHE A 255 0.38 4.63 -11.16
N SER A 256 1.28 5.60 -11.14
CA SER A 256 1.67 6.34 -12.35
C SER A 256 3.06 6.01 -12.87
N SER A 257 4.00 5.77 -11.98
CA SER A 257 5.40 5.55 -12.36
C SER A 257 6.21 5.02 -11.18
N VAL A 258 7.46 4.63 -11.45
CA VAL A 258 8.46 4.27 -10.46
C VAL A 258 9.70 5.11 -10.68
N LEU A 259 10.17 5.81 -9.66
CA LEU A 259 11.48 6.44 -9.65
C LEU A 259 12.50 5.41 -9.15
N GLU A 260 13.45 5.04 -10.00
CA GLU A 260 14.61 4.24 -9.65
C GLU A 260 15.76 5.16 -9.27
N VAL A 261 16.41 4.91 -8.13
CA VAL A 261 17.62 5.62 -7.71
C VAL A 261 18.73 4.60 -7.50
N LEU A 262 19.85 4.81 -8.20
CA LEU A 262 21.04 3.97 -8.11
C LEU A 262 21.91 4.38 -6.89
N PRO A 263 22.77 3.51 -6.38
CA PRO A 263 23.72 3.85 -5.31
C PRO A 263 24.59 5.08 -5.63
N SER A 264 24.93 5.27 -6.90
CA SER A 264 25.67 6.44 -7.41
C SER A 264 24.89 7.78 -7.37
N GLY A 265 23.57 7.74 -7.08
CA GLY A 265 22.69 8.89 -7.15
C GLY A 265 22.08 9.16 -8.54
N TRP A 266 22.47 8.40 -9.57
CA TRP A 266 21.76 8.43 -10.84
C TRP A 266 20.36 7.85 -10.71
N TYR A 267 19.44 8.26 -11.58
CA TYR A 267 18.04 7.86 -11.50
C TYR A 267 17.42 7.65 -12.88
N ASN A 268 16.37 6.84 -12.90
CA ASN A 268 15.47 6.64 -14.03
C ASN A 268 14.02 6.77 -13.58
N VAL A 269 13.13 7.07 -14.51
CA VAL A 269 11.68 7.05 -14.28
C VAL A 269 11.07 6.04 -15.25
N TRP A 270 10.35 5.08 -14.70
CA TRP A 270 9.74 3.97 -15.42
C TRP A 270 8.21 4.07 -15.38
N SER A 271 7.54 3.70 -16.46
CA SER A 271 6.11 3.39 -16.40
C SER A 271 5.86 2.12 -15.56
N PRO A 272 4.65 1.89 -15.03
CA PRO A 272 4.34 0.66 -14.28
C PRO A 272 4.69 -0.62 -15.03
N GLU A 273 4.36 -0.66 -16.33
CA GLU A 273 4.60 -1.83 -17.19
C GLU A 273 6.11 -2.07 -17.46
N GLU A 274 6.88 -1.01 -17.63
CA GLU A 274 8.33 -1.11 -17.78
C GLU A 274 9.00 -1.52 -16.47
N ALA A 275 8.57 -0.91 -15.36
CA ALA A 275 9.08 -1.25 -14.04
C ALA A 275 8.79 -2.71 -13.67
N GLY A 276 7.57 -3.19 -13.90
CA GLY A 276 7.21 -4.59 -13.66
C GLY A 276 8.06 -5.59 -14.46
N ARG A 277 8.46 -5.22 -15.69
CA ARG A 277 9.36 -6.04 -16.50
C ARG A 277 10.82 -5.97 -16.06
N ASN A 278 11.29 -4.77 -15.68
CA ASN A 278 12.68 -4.55 -15.29
C ASN A 278 13.01 -5.03 -13.89
N PHE A 279 11.99 -5.09 -13.01
CA PHE A 279 12.13 -5.46 -11.59
C PHE A 279 11.14 -6.58 -11.22
N PRO A 280 11.27 -7.77 -11.84
CA PRO A 280 10.35 -8.87 -11.60
C PRO A 280 10.39 -9.31 -10.13
N GLY A 281 9.21 -9.44 -9.51
CA GLY A 281 9.09 -9.81 -8.09
C GLY A 281 9.31 -8.65 -7.11
N ALA A 282 9.54 -7.42 -7.58
CA ALA A 282 9.48 -6.23 -6.75
C ALA A 282 8.02 -5.83 -6.45
N PRO A 283 7.67 -5.49 -5.20
CA PRO A 283 6.33 -5.07 -4.82
C PRO A 283 6.10 -3.57 -5.14
N LEU A 284 5.96 -3.24 -6.43
CA LEU A 284 5.91 -1.85 -6.92
C LEU A 284 4.53 -1.22 -6.75
N PHE A 285 3.46 -1.99 -6.91
CA PHE A 285 2.11 -1.46 -6.75
C PHE A 285 1.86 -1.11 -5.28
N PRO A 286 1.48 0.16 -4.95
CA PRO A 286 1.34 0.59 -3.57
C PRO A 286 0.26 -0.18 -2.78
N LEU A 287 0.60 -0.68 -1.58
CA LEU A 287 -0.34 -1.41 -0.70
C LEU A 287 -1.56 -0.56 -0.34
N GLU A 288 -1.34 0.71 -0.02
CA GLU A 288 -2.42 1.63 0.32
C GLU A 288 -3.38 1.86 -0.85
N LEU A 289 -2.89 1.78 -2.08
CA LEU A 289 -3.71 1.94 -3.28
C LEU A 289 -4.54 0.69 -3.53
N GLY A 290 -3.95 -0.50 -3.39
CA GLY A 290 -4.65 -1.77 -3.48
C GLY A 290 -5.79 -1.86 -2.45
N ARG A 291 -5.52 -1.49 -1.19
CA ARG A 291 -6.54 -1.43 -0.14
C ARG A 291 -7.66 -0.44 -0.47
N LEU A 292 -7.32 0.79 -0.86
CA LEU A 292 -8.30 1.81 -1.23
C LEU A 292 -9.19 1.33 -2.38
N TYR A 293 -8.61 0.66 -3.37
CA TYR A 293 -9.36 0.12 -4.51
C TYR A 293 -10.31 -1.00 -4.07
N ALA A 294 -9.84 -1.93 -3.25
CA ALA A 294 -10.66 -3.02 -2.73
C ALA A 294 -11.82 -2.52 -1.86
N GLU A 295 -11.56 -1.58 -0.94
CA GLU A 295 -12.60 -0.96 -0.11
C GLU A 295 -13.63 -0.20 -0.95
N SER A 296 -13.17 0.55 -1.94
CA SER A 296 -14.05 1.31 -2.84
C SER A 296 -14.91 0.37 -3.69
N TYR A 297 -14.29 -0.65 -4.27
CA TYR A 297 -14.98 -1.65 -5.07
C TYR A 297 -15.99 -2.43 -4.23
N GLY A 298 -15.61 -2.93 -3.07
CA GLY A 298 -16.50 -3.67 -2.18
C GLY A 298 -17.74 -2.87 -1.79
N LYS A 299 -17.58 -1.59 -1.47
CA LYS A 299 -18.69 -0.71 -1.07
C LYS A 299 -19.60 -0.30 -2.23
N PHE A 300 -19.05 -0.04 -3.41
CA PHE A 300 -19.76 0.68 -4.48
C PHE A 300 -19.90 -0.08 -5.80
N LYS A 301 -19.45 -1.34 -5.91
CA LYS A 301 -19.62 -2.11 -7.16
C LYS A 301 -21.08 -2.27 -7.58
N SER A 302 -22.01 -2.27 -6.63
CA SER A 302 -23.45 -2.31 -6.87
C SER A 302 -24.09 -0.92 -7.01
N GLY A 303 -23.29 0.14 -7.07
CA GLY A 303 -23.69 1.51 -7.31
C GLY A 303 -23.88 2.36 -6.06
N LEU A 304 -23.82 3.69 -6.29
CA LEU A 304 -23.92 4.68 -5.21
C LEU A 304 -25.30 4.66 -4.52
N VAL A 305 -26.37 4.47 -5.29
CA VAL A 305 -27.74 4.43 -4.75
C VAL A 305 -27.90 3.25 -3.81
N ASN A 306 -27.42 2.07 -4.18
CA ASN A 306 -27.48 0.87 -3.34
C ASN A 306 -26.72 1.06 -2.00
N TYR A 307 -25.61 1.79 -2.01
CA TYR A 307 -24.85 2.08 -0.79
C TYR A 307 -25.66 2.92 0.23
N TYR A 308 -26.48 3.86 -0.26
CA TYR A 308 -27.31 4.73 0.57
C TYR A 308 -28.73 4.21 0.81
N ASP A 309 -29.10 3.12 0.14
CA ASP A 309 -30.45 2.59 0.26
C ASP A 309 -30.68 1.92 1.63
N THR A 310 -31.35 2.67 2.51
CA THR A 310 -31.74 2.19 3.83
C THR A 310 -33.17 1.64 3.85
N VAL A 311 -33.94 1.81 2.77
CA VAL A 311 -35.36 1.46 2.67
C VAL A 311 -35.54 0.05 2.10
N LEU A 312 -34.88 -0.25 0.98
CA LEU A 312 -34.98 -1.55 0.32
C LEU A 312 -33.90 -2.54 0.82
N GLY A 313 -32.96 -2.05 1.61
CA GLY A 313 -31.83 -2.80 2.13
C GLY A 313 -30.63 -2.77 1.21
N ARG A 314 -29.45 -2.73 1.82
CA ARG A 314 -28.16 -2.71 1.14
C ARG A 314 -27.81 -4.13 0.69
N ASN A 315 -27.77 -4.35 -0.62
CA ASN A 315 -27.42 -5.65 -1.19
C ASN A 315 -26.02 -5.63 -1.79
N ASN A 316 -25.29 -6.73 -1.64
CA ASN A 316 -23.96 -6.91 -2.24
C ASN A 316 -22.97 -5.80 -1.89
N ILE A 317 -22.94 -5.40 -0.62
CA ILE A 317 -21.91 -4.54 -0.06
C ILE A 317 -20.92 -5.41 0.68
N TYR A 318 -19.65 -5.22 0.32
CA TYR A 318 -18.54 -5.98 0.88
C TYR A 318 -17.52 -5.06 1.55
N GLU A 319 -16.82 -5.60 2.51
CA GLU A 319 -15.69 -4.96 3.17
C GLU A 319 -14.44 -5.82 3.02
N VAL A 320 -13.28 -5.19 3.08
CA VAL A 320 -12.02 -5.92 3.19
C VAL A 320 -12.05 -6.69 4.50
N SER A 321 -11.79 -7.99 4.43
CA SER A 321 -11.69 -8.80 5.64
C SER A 321 -10.58 -8.25 6.51
N GLU A 322 -10.90 -7.91 7.75
CA GLU A 322 -9.90 -7.51 8.73
C GLU A 322 -9.77 -8.60 9.77
N ASP A 323 -8.54 -8.98 10.06
CA ASP A 323 -8.27 -9.89 11.14
C ASP A 323 -8.65 -9.24 12.46
N SER A 324 -9.32 -9.98 13.34
CA SER A 324 -9.84 -9.48 14.62
C SER A 324 -8.75 -9.09 15.63
N VAL A 325 -7.49 -9.30 15.29
CA VAL A 325 -6.31 -9.00 16.11
C VAL A 325 -6.02 -7.49 16.24
N ALA A 326 -6.78 -6.63 15.58
CA ALA A 326 -6.65 -5.18 15.69
C ALA A 326 -6.97 -4.60 17.10
N GLY A 327 -7.26 -5.43 18.09
CA GLY A 327 -7.49 -5.02 19.45
C GLY A 327 -6.20 -4.79 20.22
N GLY A 328 -5.67 -3.57 20.25
CA GLY A 328 -4.83 -3.13 21.35
C GLY A 328 -3.34 -2.90 21.07
N TYR A 329 -2.93 -2.74 19.82
CA TYR A 329 -1.57 -2.26 19.57
C TYR A 329 -1.57 -0.73 19.47
N SER A 330 -0.78 -0.09 20.34
CA SER A 330 -0.45 1.33 20.18
C SER A 330 0.34 1.52 18.89
N PRO A 331 0.11 2.63 18.13
CA PRO A 331 0.96 3.00 17.00
C PRO A 331 2.45 3.13 17.36
N ASP A 332 2.74 3.28 18.65
CA ASP A 332 4.10 3.40 19.19
C ASP A 332 4.75 2.03 19.50
N ASP A 333 3.99 0.94 19.50
CA ASP A 333 4.52 -0.43 19.58
C ASP A 333 5.12 -0.87 18.23
N VAL A 334 6.14 -0.15 17.81
CA VAL A 334 6.89 -0.36 16.54
C VAL A 334 7.45 -1.78 16.42
N HIS A 335 7.58 -2.50 17.54
CA HIS A 335 8.17 -3.82 17.58
C HIS A 335 7.15 -4.97 17.41
N VAL A 336 5.87 -4.70 17.54
CA VAL A 336 4.84 -5.75 17.57
C VAL A 336 3.65 -5.47 16.67
N ALA A 337 3.59 -4.31 16.04
CA ALA A 337 2.65 -4.06 14.96
C ALA A 337 3.03 -4.93 13.74
N ALA A 338 2.89 -6.23 13.89
CA ALA A 338 2.56 -7.06 12.75
C ALA A 338 1.33 -6.37 12.16
N ASP A 339 1.55 -5.61 11.09
CA ASP A 339 0.48 -4.93 10.38
C ASP A 339 -0.35 -6.03 9.73
N ASN A 340 -1.21 -6.66 10.56
CA ASN A 340 -2.01 -7.82 10.19
C ASN A 340 -3.23 -7.38 9.37
N ARG A 341 -3.00 -6.36 8.52
CA ARG A 341 -4.03 -5.78 7.67
C ARG A 341 -3.78 -6.14 6.22
N PHE A 342 -4.83 -6.55 5.53
CA PHE A 342 -4.75 -6.68 4.09
C PHE A 342 -4.47 -5.33 3.43
N PRO A 343 -3.73 -5.34 2.31
CA PRO A 343 -3.30 -6.49 1.51
C PRO A 343 -2.01 -7.16 2.01
N PHE A 344 -1.88 -8.46 1.70
CA PHE A 344 -0.62 -9.19 1.83
C PHE A 344 -0.10 -9.55 0.45
N TYR A 345 1.22 -9.50 0.28
CA TYR A 345 1.85 -10.04 -0.91
C TYR A 345 1.93 -11.55 -0.84
N GLN A 346 1.54 -12.22 -1.91
CA GLN A 346 1.72 -13.64 -2.14
C GLN A 346 2.22 -13.87 -3.56
N VAL A 347 2.87 -15.00 -3.80
CA VAL A 347 3.22 -15.42 -5.15
C VAL A 347 2.20 -16.45 -5.62
N PHE A 348 1.59 -16.19 -6.78
CA PHE A 348 0.64 -17.10 -7.42
C PHE A 348 1.19 -17.58 -8.74
N GLU A 349 0.90 -18.85 -9.07
CA GLU A 349 1.26 -19.45 -10.35
C GLU A 349 0.64 -18.67 -11.51
N GLY A 350 1.47 -18.31 -12.49
CA GLY A 350 1.04 -17.51 -13.66
C GLY A 350 0.78 -16.03 -13.40
N LEU A 351 0.73 -15.59 -12.12
CA LEU A 351 0.51 -14.18 -11.77
C LEU A 351 1.75 -13.51 -11.17
N GLY A 352 2.68 -14.28 -10.60
CA GLY A 352 3.83 -13.74 -9.89
C GLY A 352 3.47 -13.13 -8.54
N LEU A 353 4.26 -12.12 -8.11
CA LEU A 353 4.02 -11.42 -6.85
C LEU A 353 2.75 -10.58 -6.94
N THR A 354 1.81 -10.83 -6.05
CA THR A 354 0.44 -10.33 -6.13
C THR A 354 -0.03 -9.88 -4.75
N GLN A 355 -0.73 -8.76 -4.67
CA GLN A 355 -1.46 -8.35 -3.46
C GLN A 355 -2.80 -9.08 -3.42
N MET A 356 -3.04 -9.84 -2.38
CA MET A 356 -4.28 -10.58 -2.17
C MET A 356 -5.16 -9.86 -1.16
N ILE A 357 -6.42 -9.63 -1.50
CA ILE A 357 -7.40 -8.93 -0.66
C ILE A 357 -8.72 -9.67 -0.68
N PRO A 358 -9.09 -10.37 0.39
CA PRO A 358 -10.39 -11.02 0.51
C PRO A 358 -11.48 -10.02 0.88
N LEU A 359 -12.65 -10.17 0.28
CA LEU A 359 -13.84 -9.40 0.56
C LEU A 359 -14.90 -10.27 1.24
N GLU A 360 -15.47 -9.78 2.32
CA GLU A 360 -16.57 -10.40 3.06
C GLU A 360 -17.82 -9.49 3.03
N PRO A 361 -19.03 -10.02 3.16
CA PRO A 361 -20.24 -9.18 3.28
C PRO A 361 -20.16 -8.32 4.52
N VAL A 362 -20.64 -7.09 4.41
CA VAL A 362 -20.79 -6.22 5.59
C VAL A 362 -21.81 -6.83 6.55
N GLY A 363 -21.42 -7.02 7.80
CA GLY A 363 -22.29 -7.54 8.87
C GLY A 363 -21.79 -8.83 9.51
N PRO A 364 -22.66 -9.65 10.08
CA PRO A 364 -22.27 -10.83 10.86
C PRO A 364 -21.87 -12.05 10.01
N SER A 365 -22.02 -11.99 8.70
CA SER A 365 -21.59 -13.06 7.80
C SER A 365 -20.09 -12.93 7.52
N PHE A 366 -19.37 -14.01 7.78
CA PHE A 366 -17.93 -14.14 7.50
C PHE A 366 -17.68 -15.04 6.29
N ALA A 367 -18.62 -15.08 5.35
CA ALA A 367 -18.45 -15.83 4.09
C ALA A 367 -17.46 -15.08 3.18
N LEU A 368 -16.56 -15.81 2.54
CA LEU A 368 -15.71 -15.26 1.49
C LEU A 368 -16.54 -14.97 0.25
N SER A 369 -16.72 -13.71 -0.09
CA SER A 369 -17.52 -13.30 -1.25
C SER A 369 -16.69 -13.18 -2.51
N GLU A 370 -15.47 -12.68 -2.39
CA GLU A 370 -14.59 -12.40 -3.52
C GLU A 370 -13.15 -12.26 -3.03
N VAL A 371 -12.19 -12.63 -3.86
CA VAL A 371 -10.77 -12.34 -3.64
C VAL A 371 -10.28 -11.46 -4.76
N LEU A 372 -9.81 -10.26 -4.45
CA LEU A 372 -9.14 -9.38 -5.39
C LEU A 372 -7.65 -9.66 -5.38
N LEU A 373 -7.08 -9.78 -6.58
CA LEU A 373 -5.67 -10.07 -6.82
C LEU A 373 -5.10 -8.93 -7.67
N PHE A 374 -4.26 -8.10 -7.06
CA PHE A 374 -3.57 -7.01 -7.77
C PHE A 374 -2.14 -7.44 -8.10
N ASP A 375 -1.77 -7.39 -9.36
CA ASP A 375 -0.38 -7.61 -9.78
C ASP A 375 0.57 -6.67 -9.04
N GLY A 376 1.58 -7.22 -8.38
CA GLY A 376 2.49 -6.45 -7.53
C GLY A 376 3.41 -5.51 -8.30
N GLY A 377 3.62 -5.72 -9.60
CA GLY A 377 4.41 -4.86 -10.46
C GLY A 377 3.61 -3.74 -11.11
N THR A 378 2.42 -4.04 -11.64
CA THR A 378 1.65 -3.14 -12.49
C THR A 378 0.35 -2.63 -11.86
N GLY A 379 -0.19 -3.37 -10.87
CA GLY A 379 -1.50 -3.11 -10.28
C GLY A 379 -2.68 -3.59 -11.13
N ALA A 380 -2.46 -4.38 -12.17
CA ALA A 380 -3.54 -5.04 -12.90
C ALA A 380 -4.36 -5.91 -11.93
N VAL A 381 -5.70 -5.83 -12.03
CA VAL A 381 -6.58 -6.46 -11.05
C VAL A 381 -7.31 -7.66 -11.65
N ARG A 382 -7.37 -8.74 -10.88
CA ARG A 382 -8.18 -9.92 -11.15
C ARG A 382 -9.08 -10.22 -9.96
N SER A 383 -10.18 -10.91 -10.20
CA SER A 383 -11.09 -11.32 -9.15
C SER A 383 -11.41 -12.81 -9.26
N TYR A 384 -11.47 -13.45 -8.10
CA TYR A 384 -12.01 -14.79 -7.95
C TYR A 384 -13.25 -14.73 -7.08
N ILE A 385 -14.39 -15.20 -7.61
CA ILE A 385 -15.66 -15.28 -6.89
C ILE A 385 -15.94 -16.76 -6.63
N PRO A 386 -15.93 -17.21 -5.35
CA PRO A 386 -16.28 -18.57 -5.02
C PRO A 386 -17.69 -18.90 -5.50
N GLY A 387 -17.86 -20.05 -6.16
CA GLY A 387 -19.21 -20.53 -6.50
C GLY A 387 -20.05 -20.73 -5.25
N VAL A 388 -21.36 -20.51 -5.35
CA VAL A 388 -22.31 -20.65 -4.23
C VAL A 388 -22.22 -22.04 -3.58
N GLU A 389 -21.92 -23.06 -4.38
CA GLU A 389 -21.77 -24.44 -3.91
C GLU A 389 -20.53 -24.65 -3.01
N LEU A 390 -19.49 -23.82 -3.16
CA LEU A 390 -18.27 -23.94 -2.37
C LEU A 390 -18.45 -23.40 -0.95
N SER A 391 -19.29 -22.35 -0.77
CA SER A 391 -19.62 -21.74 0.55
C SER A 391 -18.38 -21.55 1.45
N LEU A 392 -17.36 -20.86 0.91
CA LEU A 392 -16.10 -20.64 1.61
C LEU A 392 -16.26 -19.61 2.74
N ASN A 393 -15.59 -19.85 3.83
CA ASN A 393 -15.49 -18.89 4.94
C ASN A 393 -14.27 -18.00 4.74
N GLY A 394 -14.42 -16.73 5.14
CA GLY A 394 -13.32 -15.76 5.09
C GLY A 394 -12.30 -15.94 6.23
N PRO A 395 -11.19 -15.19 6.16
CA PRO A 395 -10.08 -15.33 7.11
C PRO A 395 -10.45 -15.00 8.55
N ARG A 396 -11.41 -14.09 8.81
CA ARG A 396 -11.86 -13.78 10.18
C ARG A 396 -12.45 -14.98 10.91
N LYS A 397 -13.21 -15.81 10.19
CA LYS A 397 -13.83 -17.01 10.78
C LYS A 397 -12.81 -18.12 10.92
N ALA A 398 -11.92 -18.25 9.94
CA ALA A 398 -10.84 -19.23 9.94
C ALA A 398 -9.84 -18.97 11.08
N GLU A 399 -9.47 -17.71 11.35
CA GLU A 399 -8.56 -17.33 12.44
C GLU A 399 -9.03 -17.87 13.81
N LYS A 400 -10.34 -17.81 14.08
CA LYS A 400 -10.88 -18.33 15.35
C LYS A 400 -10.60 -19.82 15.53
N GLN A 401 -10.45 -20.58 14.45
CA GLN A 401 -10.16 -22.01 14.49
C GLN A 401 -8.67 -22.32 14.72
N VAL A 402 -7.78 -21.36 14.50
CA VAL A 402 -6.34 -21.53 14.78
C VAL A 402 -6.12 -22.00 16.21
N TRP A 403 -6.86 -21.40 17.15
CA TRP A 403 -6.72 -21.69 18.57
C TRP A 403 -7.29 -23.04 18.99
N THR A 404 -8.17 -23.62 18.18
CA THR A 404 -8.65 -24.98 18.37
C THR A 404 -7.54 -26.01 18.09
N ALA A 405 -6.66 -25.72 17.11
CA ALA A 405 -5.49 -26.56 16.85
C ALA A 405 -4.36 -26.37 17.87
N LEU A 406 -4.35 -25.24 18.58
CA LEU A 406 -3.29 -24.84 19.50
C LEU A 406 -3.82 -24.53 20.91
N PRO A 407 -4.49 -25.48 21.60
CA PRO A 407 -5.17 -25.22 22.86
C PRO A 407 -4.21 -24.87 24.02
N THR A 408 -2.93 -25.21 23.90
CA THR A 408 -1.89 -24.93 24.90
C THR A 408 -1.20 -23.58 24.70
N PHE A 409 -1.53 -22.85 23.62
CA PHE A 409 -0.93 -21.55 23.31
C PHE A 409 -1.78 -20.42 23.90
N PRO A 410 -1.34 -19.69 24.92
CA PRO A 410 -2.11 -18.59 25.47
C PRO A 410 -2.19 -17.43 24.50
N HIS A 411 -3.42 -17.01 24.17
CA HIS A 411 -3.73 -15.95 23.21
C HIS A 411 -3.10 -14.59 23.56
N GLU A 412 -2.75 -14.40 24.80
CA GLU A 412 -2.07 -13.18 25.27
C GLU A 412 -0.65 -13.06 24.74
N LYS A 413 0.03 -14.23 24.57
CA LYS A 413 1.43 -14.32 24.14
C LYS A 413 1.58 -14.72 22.66
N TYR A 414 0.56 -15.32 22.07
CA TYR A 414 0.61 -15.83 20.70
C TYR A 414 -0.43 -15.13 19.85
N LYS A 415 -0.06 -14.82 18.62
CA LYS A 415 -0.96 -14.21 17.63
C LYS A 415 -0.88 -14.97 16.32
N ALA A 416 -2.04 -15.15 15.69
CA ALA A 416 -2.15 -15.60 14.33
C ALA A 416 -2.05 -14.38 13.41
N VAL A 417 -1.12 -14.40 12.46
CA VAL A 417 -0.83 -13.27 11.59
C VAL A 417 -0.76 -13.69 10.13
N GLU A 418 -0.97 -12.74 9.24
CA GLU A 418 -0.83 -12.87 7.79
C GLU A 418 -1.65 -14.04 7.20
N ALA A 419 -2.99 -13.93 7.27
CA ALA A 419 -3.88 -14.89 6.63
C ALA A 419 -3.61 -14.96 5.11
N ARG A 420 -3.13 -16.08 4.64
CA ARG A 420 -2.75 -16.35 3.24
C ARG A 420 -3.60 -17.46 2.66
N ILE A 421 -4.03 -17.29 1.43
CA ILE A 421 -4.86 -18.30 0.77
C ILE A 421 -3.98 -19.39 0.14
N LYS A 422 -4.37 -20.64 0.30
CA LYS A 422 -3.70 -21.82 -0.27
C LYS A 422 -4.71 -22.71 -0.97
N THR A 423 -4.27 -23.37 -2.03
CA THR A 423 -5.09 -24.36 -2.75
C THR A 423 -4.39 -25.72 -2.67
N GLY A 424 -5.09 -26.74 -2.19
CA GLY A 424 -4.62 -28.12 -2.17
C GLY A 424 -4.70 -28.77 -3.56
N ALA A 425 -4.00 -29.88 -3.74
CA ALA A 425 -4.05 -30.67 -4.97
C ALA A 425 -5.46 -31.26 -5.24
N ASP A 426 -6.28 -31.39 -4.20
CA ASP A 426 -7.68 -31.79 -4.24
C ASP A 426 -8.64 -30.64 -4.63
N GLY A 427 -8.10 -29.45 -4.92
CA GLY A 427 -8.87 -28.25 -5.25
C GLY A 427 -9.50 -27.55 -4.03
N LYS A 428 -9.29 -28.04 -2.82
CA LYS A 428 -9.77 -27.37 -1.61
C LYS A 428 -9.00 -26.08 -1.35
N VAL A 429 -9.69 -25.12 -0.79
CA VAL A 429 -9.14 -23.83 -0.39
C VAL A 429 -8.89 -23.80 1.11
N TYR A 430 -7.75 -23.28 1.49
CA TYR A 430 -7.30 -23.18 2.88
C TYR A 430 -6.83 -21.77 3.20
N TRP A 431 -6.98 -21.37 4.47
CA TRP A 431 -6.31 -20.21 5.03
C TRP A 431 -5.08 -20.66 5.81
N LEU A 432 -3.91 -20.14 5.45
CA LEU A 432 -2.65 -20.37 6.14
C LEU A 432 -2.33 -19.18 7.02
N PHE A 433 -2.17 -19.43 8.32
CA PHE A 433 -1.76 -18.44 9.31
C PHE A 433 -0.35 -18.76 9.82
N THR A 434 0.45 -17.72 9.98
CA THR A 434 1.68 -17.80 10.76
C THR A 434 1.34 -17.49 12.21
N VAL A 435 1.67 -18.36 13.14
CA VAL A 435 1.53 -18.13 14.58
C VAL A 435 2.87 -17.69 15.14
N VAL A 436 2.88 -16.54 15.79
CA VAL A 436 4.07 -15.95 16.39
C VAL A 436 3.90 -15.79 17.90
N ASN A 437 4.97 -16.02 18.64
CA ASN A 437 5.04 -15.66 20.05
C ASN A 437 5.46 -14.20 20.15
N ILE A 438 4.64 -13.39 20.79
CA ILE A 438 4.88 -11.97 20.97
C ILE A 438 5.16 -11.70 22.46
N THR A 439 6.36 -11.25 22.74
CA THR A 439 6.74 -10.65 24.01
C THR A 439 7.06 -9.17 23.78
N ALA A 440 7.21 -8.38 24.85
CA ALA A 440 7.43 -6.94 24.75
C ALA A 440 8.52 -6.52 23.75
N ASP A 441 9.54 -7.37 23.59
CA ASP A 441 10.71 -7.05 22.75
C ASP A 441 10.98 -8.09 21.66
N GLN A 442 10.11 -9.10 21.48
CA GLN A 442 10.38 -10.20 20.55
C GLN A 442 9.13 -10.68 19.84
N SER A 443 9.28 -10.99 18.56
CA SER A 443 8.34 -11.77 17.77
C SER A 443 9.10 -12.97 17.22
N VAL A 444 8.70 -14.17 17.60
CA VAL A 444 9.37 -15.41 17.21
C VAL A 444 8.36 -16.32 16.56
N PHE A 445 8.74 -16.91 15.43
CA PHE A 445 7.95 -17.94 14.77
C PHE A 445 7.63 -19.09 15.73
N ALA A 446 6.38 -19.53 15.78
CA ALA A 446 5.95 -20.63 16.63
C ALA A 446 5.39 -21.81 15.81
N LYS A 447 4.44 -21.57 14.93
CA LYS A 447 3.75 -22.60 14.14
C LYS A 447 3.16 -22.01 12.86
N LEU A 448 2.87 -22.87 11.91
CA LEU A 448 1.95 -22.62 10.80
C LEU A 448 0.63 -23.36 11.06
N VAL A 449 -0.50 -22.70 10.82
CA VAL A 449 -1.80 -23.33 10.95
C VAL A 449 -2.59 -23.15 9.67
N LEU A 450 -2.96 -24.26 9.06
CA LEU A 450 -3.79 -24.32 7.89
C LEU A 450 -5.23 -24.59 8.32
N VAL A 451 -6.18 -23.80 7.86
CA VAL A 451 -7.60 -23.96 8.17
C VAL A 451 -8.38 -24.17 6.88
N ASP A 452 -9.09 -25.28 6.77
CA ASP A 452 -9.99 -25.53 5.62
C ASP A 452 -11.03 -24.41 5.53
N ALA A 453 -11.10 -23.72 4.40
CA ALA A 453 -11.97 -22.55 4.24
C ALA A 453 -13.46 -22.93 4.20
N ARG A 454 -13.81 -24.18 3.89
CA ARG A 454 -15.19 -24.68 3.88
C ARG A 454 -15.60 -25.28 5.22
N GLU A 455 -14.82 -26.24 5.70
CA GLU A 455 -15.18 -27.05 6.87
C GLU A 455 -14.66 -26.46 8.19
N LEU A 456 -13.77 -25.47 8.11
CA LEU A 456 -13.12 -24.80 9.26
C LEU A 456 -12.31 -25.76 10.13
N THR A 457 -11.82 -26.85 9.53
CA THR A 457 -10.97 -27.81 10.22
C THR A 457 -9.52 -27.29 10.20
N PRO A 458 -8.89 -27.09 11.39
CA PRO A 458 -7.53 -26.58 11.48
C PRO A 458 -6.49 -27.70 11.55
N PHE A 459 -5.32 -27.45 10.97
CA PHE A 459 -4.15 -28.35 10.99
C PHE A 459 -2.91 -27.53 11.35
N ALA A 460 -2.15 -27.98 12.35
CA ALA A 460 -0.94 -27.29 12.81
C ALA A 460 0.34 -27.96 12.29
N PHE A 461 1.33 -27.16 11.89
CA PHE A 461 2.59 -27.60 11.29
C PHE A 461 3.77 -26.85 11.88
N ASP A 462 4.92 -27.52 11.91
CA ASP A 462 6.18 -26.94 12.40
C ASP A 462 6.99 -26.26 11.29
N SER A 463 6.73 -26.61 10.03
CA SER A 463 7.49 -26.10 8.89
C SER A 463 6.60 -25.93 7.65
N GLN A 464 7.06 -25.11 6.72
CA GLN A 464 6.41 -24.93 5.42
C GLN A 464 6.44 -26.22 4.58
N GLU A 465 7.51 -27.00 4.66
CA GLU A 465 7.60 -28.29 3.95
C GLU A 465 6.48 -29.24 4.34
N SER A 466 6.12 -29.25 5.64
CA SER A 466 5.02 -30.07 6.15
C SER A 466 3.66 -29.58 5.60
N VAL A 467 3.47 -28.27 5.49
CA VAL A 467 2.29 -27.65 4.86
C VAL A 467 2.22 -28.06 3.39
N ASP A 468 3.31 -27.93 2.64
CA ASP A 468 3.36 -28.24 1.22
C ASP A 468 3.16 -29.74 0.96
N SER A 469 3.67 -30.59 1.83
CA SER A 469 3.44 -32.03 1.77
C SER A 469 1.95 -32.37 1.99
N PHE A 470 1.31 -31.73 2.96
CA PHE A 470 -0.12 -31.89 3.22
C PHE A 470 -0.96 -31.44 2.02
N LEU A 471 -0.64 -30.28 1.44
CA LEU A 471 -1.39 -29.73 0.30
C LEU A 471 -1.23 -30.54 -0.98
N ARG A 472 -0.11 -31.25 -1.15
CA ARG A 472 0.10 -32.17 -2.28
C ARG A 472 -0.72 -33.46 -2.16
N GLY A 473 -1.18 -33.79 -0.97
CA GLY A 473 -1.89 -35.03 -0.69
C GLY A 473 -0.96 -36.25 -0.59
N PRO A 474 -1.48 -37.42 -0.21
CA PRO A 474 -0.72 -38.66 -0.21
C PRO A 474 -0.35 -39.03 -1.65
N ASN A 475 0.95 -39.31 -1.90
CA ASN A 475 1.44 -39.90 -3.14
C ASN A 475 0.88 -41.28 -3.38
#